data_fb781c200de681d7fbd0e87bf0cc4599
#
_entry.id   fb781c200de681d7fbd0e87bf0cc4599
#
_cell.length_a   1.000
_cell.length_b   1.000
_cell.length_c   1.000
_cell.angle_alpha   90.00
_cell.angle_beta   90.00
_cell.angle_gamma   90.00
#
_symmetry.space_group_name_H-M   'P 1'
#
loop_
_entity.id
_entity.type
_entity.pdbx_description
1 polymer ?
#
loop_
_entity_poly.entity_id
_entity_poly.type
_entity_poly.pdbx_seq_one_letter_code
_entity_poly.pdbx_strand_id
1 'polypeptide(L)'
;MAHKLIVVSMDALFAEDLAYLSQKPSFAYLLNRCAMVQKVKSIYPTLTYPCHASMATGCFPKKHGVVNNTHFVPGDASSHWIWYHDAYRVKDLHDACKEKGLTTASVGWPSTGKHPHIDYLVDEIAATKATTDEEFRHDYLLTGTPPELWDAVCAPHIHFRTQERSVFKFNAAACCEIIRRYAPDFVTLHVGEPDHSRHLYGISSEQILPALDLCEQCLTDILQAIRDSGHEESYNLVVTADHCQMDVTHTSCPNALFAANNLLTLDTDGKVTDWRAWSHSTGMSATVYVKDSTDAPVVYALLKKNLPQLGCSRIYTQEEAAAEGFSRNFSFVLETDGHTRFEDHWDQPPLTPIGRTKGSHGFHPEKGHRHPLLAIGPAFIEGTILPESHLTDGAPTWAKILGVSLPDADGHILEELLT
;
A
#
# COMPACT_ATOMS: atom_id res chain seq x y z
N MET A 1 -30.13 1.81 11.80
CA MET A 1 -29.90 2.07 10.35
C MET A 1 -28.69 1.22 9.95
N ALA A 2 -28.61 0.80 8.71
CA ALA A 2 -27.40 0.11 8.24
C ALA A 2 -26.24 1.13 8.23
N HIS A 3 -25.10 0.75 8.79
CA HIS A 3 -23.90 1.58 8.79
C HIS A 3 -23.26 1.56 7.39
N LYS A 4 -22.84 2.73 6.91
CA LYS A 4 -21.98 2.91 5.74
C LYS A 4 -20.56 3.19 6.21
N LEU A 5 -19.56 2.79 5.45
CA LEU A 5 -18.16 2.92 5.84
C LEU A 5 -17.29 3.44 4.69
N ILE A 6 -16.52 4.47 4.96
CA ILE A 6 -15.46 4.96 4.08
C ILE A 6 -14.14 4.75 4.78
N VAL A 7 -13.19 4.08 4.10
CA VAL A 7 -11.81 3.89 4.56
C VAL A 7 -10.87 4.63 3.62
N VAL A 8 -10.16 5.60 4.16
CA VAL A 8 -9.16 6.40 3.44
C VAL A 8 -7.77 6.02 3.91
N SER A 9 -6.97 5.47 3.03
CA SER A 9 -5.55 5.23 3.23
C SER A 9 -4.77 6.41 2.66
N MET A 10 -4.12 7.19 3.52
CA MET A 10 -3.17 8.24 3.16
C MET A 10 -1.77 7.64 3.26
N ASP A 11 -1.17 7.32 2.12
CA ASP A 11 0.06 6.55 2.01
C ASP A 11 1.21 7.19 2.80
N ALA A 12 1.78 6.41 3.70
CA ALA A 12 2.85 6.82 4.61
C ALA A 12 2.53 8.06 5.49
N LEU A 13 1.27 8.25 5.91
CA LEU A 13 0.92 9.24 6.94
C LEU A 13 1.44 8.78 8.29
N PHE A 14 2.30 9.58 8.93
CA PHE A 14 2.88 9.25 10.25
C PHE A 14 2.01 9.76 11.39
N ALA A 15 2.10 9.12 12.56
CA ALA A 15 1.46 9.63 13.77
C ALA A 15 2.01 11.04 14.16
N GLU A 16 3.28 11.31 13.89
CA GLU A 16 3.92 12.59 14.15
C GLU A 16 3.38 13.74 13.26
N ASP A 17 2.86 13.44 12.07
CA ASP A 17 2.25 14.43 11.17
C ASP A 17 1.01 15.08 11.77
N LEU A 18 0.35 14.37 12.71
CA LEU A 18 -0.84 14.89 13.39
C LEU A 18 -0.56 16.19 14.17
N ALA A 19 0.69 16.42 14.57
CA ALA A 19 1.08 17.68 15.21
C ALA A 19 0.88 18.89 14.28
N TYR A 20 1.21 18.75 13.00
CA TYR A 20 0.96 19.77 11.97
C TYR A 20 -0.51 19.79 11.55
N LEU A 21 -1.08 18.62 11.28
CA LEU A 21 -2.44 18.48 10.77
C LEU A 21 -3.51 18.91 11.80
N SER A 22 -3.23 18.80 13.09
CA SER A 22 -4.15 19.30 14.15
C SER A 22 -4.43 20.79 14.09
N GLN A 23 -3.59 21.56 13.40
CA GLN A 23 -3.77 22.98 13.16
C GLN A 23 -4.63 23.30 11.92
N LYS A 24 -5.02 22.26 11.16
CA LYS A 24 -5.83 22.38 9.95
C LYS A 24 -7.31 22.07 10.26
N PRO A 25 -8.28 22.77 9.63
CA PRO A 25 -9.68 22.71 10.05
C PRO A 25 -10.29 21.30 10.07
N SER A 26 -10.11 20.51 9.01
CA SER A 26 -10.77 19.20 8.90
C SER A 26 -10.09 18.16 9.77
N PHE A 27 -8.75 18.14 9.87
CA PHE A 27 -8.07 17.28 10.83
C PHE A 27 -8.32 17.69 12.27
N ALA A 28 -8.40 18.99 12.59
CA ALA A 28 -8.79 19.43 13.92
C ALA A 28 -10.21 18.96 14.29
N TYR A 29 -11.16 19.06 13.35
CA TYR A 29 -12.52 18.51 13.52
C TYR A 29 -12.48 17.00 13.78
N LEU A 30 -11.73 16.25 12.96
CA LEU A 30 -11.58 14.81 13.10
C LEU A 30 -10.95 14.42 14.44
N LEU A 31 -9.81 15.01 14.80
CA LEU A 31 -9.05 14.70 16.02
C LEU A 31 -9.80 15.00 17.30
N ASN A 32 -10.66 16.02 17.32
CA ASN A 32 -11.46 16.37 18.48
C ASN A 32 -12.62 15.40 18.74
N ARG A 33 -12.96 14.52 17.80
CA ARG A 33 -14.16 13.66 17.84
C ARG A 33 -13.86 12.19 17.61
N CYS A 34 -12.66 11.83 17.11
CA CYS A 34 -12.41 10.47 16.67
C CYS A 34 -12.23 9.48 17.83
N ALA A 35 -12.64 8.25 17.59
CA ALA A 35 -11.99 7.10 18.17
C ALA A 35 -10.63 6.92 17.47
N MET A 36 -9.56 6.66 18.21
CA MET A 36 -8.19 6.68 17.70
C MET A 36 -7.40 5.45 18.12
N VAL A 37 -6.61 4.91 17.19
CA VAL A 37 -5.41 4.13 17.53
C VAL A 37 -4.20 5.02 17.29
N GLN A 38 -3.39 5.23 18.33
CA GLN A 38 -2.23 6.12 18.24
C GLN A 38 -1.12 5.57 17.35
N LYS A 39 -0.90 4.24 17.40
CA LYS A 39 0.18 3.56 16.70
C LYS A 39 -0.29 2.25 16.13
N VAL A 40 -0.49 2.20 14.83
CA VAL A 40 -0.78 0.96 14.11
C VAL A 40 0.55 0.35 13.66
N LYS A 41 0.78 -0.91 14.02
CA LYS A 41 1.90 -1.70 13.54
C LYS A 41 1.54 -2.30 12.18
N SER A 42 2.30 -1.95 11.15
CA SER A 42 2.13 -2.50 9.80
C SER A 42 2.60 -3.97 9.73
N ILE A 43 2.53 -4.56 8.54
CA ILE A 43 2.95 -5.95 8.26
C ILE A 43 4.39 -5.98 7.70
N TYR A 44 4.97 -7.18 7.56
CA TYR A 44 6.22 -7.37 6.83
C TYR A 44 5.95 -7.95 5.44
N PRO A 45 6.45 -7.31 4.36
CA PRO A 45 7.16 -6.02 4.30
C PRO A 45 6.21 -4.83 4.48
N THR A 46 6.70 -3.70 5.00
CA THR A 46 5.97 -2.43 5.09
C THR A 46 5.88 -1.80 3.69
N LEU A 47 5.08 -2.40 2.81
CA LEU A 47 5.04 -2.12 1.38
C LEU A 47 3.58 -1.95 0.91
N THR A 48 3.32 -0.98 0.06
CA THR A 48 1.98 -0.50 -0.31
C THR A 48 0.99 -1.61 -0.66
N TYR A 49 1.29 -2.44 -1.67
CA TYR A 49 0.34 -3.47 -2.15
C TYR A 49 0.08 -4.57 -1.12
N PRO A 50 1.13 -5.16 -0.48
CA PRO A 50 0.92 -6.10 0.63
C PRO A 50 0.12 -5.50 1.80
N CYS A 51 0.39 -4.23 2.17
CA CYS A 51 -0.33 -3.57 3.25
C CYS A 51 -1.81 -3.35 2.91
N HIS A 52 -2.12 -2.85 1.71
CA HIS A 52 -3.50 -2.66 1.26
C HIS A 52 -4.26 -3.98 1.13
N ALA A 53 -3.60 -5.06 0.68
CA ALA A 53 -4.18 -6.40 0.70
C ALA A 53 -4.48 -6.87 2.13
N SER A 54 -3.59 -6.60 3.10
CA SER A 54 -3.85 -6.88 4.51
C SER A 54 -5.00 -6.04 5.08
N MET A 55 -5.09 -4.76 4.71
CA MET A 55 -6.20 -3.88 5.10
C MET A 55 -7.54 -4.33 4.52
N ALA A 56 -7.55 -4.93 3.33
CA ALA A 56 -8.77 -5.42 2.68
C ALA A 56 -9.22 -6.80 3.22
N THR A 57 -8.28 -7.66 3.65
CA THR A 57 -8.55 -9.06 4.01
C THR A 57 -8.44 -9.38 5.49
N GLY A 58 -7.73 -8.55 6.26
CA GLY A 58 -7.35 -8.84 7.64
C GLY A 58 -6.27 -9.92 7.79
N CYS A 59 -5.64 -10.33 6.69
CA CYS A 59 -4.65 -11.41 6.66
C CYS A 59 -3.22 -10.90 6.51
N PHE A 60 -2.24 -11.71 6.92
CA PHE A 60 -0.83 -11.48 6.58
C PHE A 60 -0.52 -11.91 5.14
N PRO A 61 0.59 -11.38 4.53
CA PRO A 61 1.02 -11.72 3.16
C PRO A 61 1.11 -13.19 2.84
N LYS A 62 1.53 -14.04 3.79
CA LYS A 62 1.57 -15.50 3.63
C LYS A 62 0.20 -16.11 3.30
N LYS A 63 -0.88 -15.46 3.70
CA LYS A 63 -2.25 -15.95 3.54
C LYS A 63 -2.94 -15.30 2.33
N HIS A 64 -2.94 -13.95 2.23
CA HIS A 64 -3.58 -13.27 1.11
C HIS A 64 -2.77 -13.33 -0.19
N GLY A 65 -1.46 -13.64 -0.16
CA GLY A 65 -0.65 -13.96 -1.34
C GLY A 65 0.02 -12.79 -2.03
N VAL A 66 -0.32 -11.55 -1.74
CA VAL A 66 0.35 -10.35 -2.26
C VAL A 66 1.57 -10.05 -1.37
N VAL A 67 2.78 -10.27 -1.90
CA VAL A 67 4.04 -10.19 -1.14
C VAL A 67 4.97 -9.09 -1.64
N ASN A 68 4.59 -8.40 -2.71
CA ASN A 68 5.34 -7.31 -3.33
C ASN A 68 4.37 -6.38 -4.06
N ASN A 69 4.85 -5.20 -4.48
CA ASN A 69 4.12 -4.32 -5.40
C ASN A 69 4.15 -4.83 -6.84
N THR A 70 5.19 -5.60 -7.20
CA THR A 70 5.45 -6.06 -8.56
C THR A 70 5.56 -7.58 -8.64
N HIS A 71 5.26 -8.11 -9.82
CA HIS A 71 5.46 -9.53 -10.13
C HIS A 71 6.94 -9.87 -10.18
N PHE A 72 7.28 -11.08 -9.76
CA PHE A 72 8.62 -11.64 -9.88
C PHE A 72 8.91 -12.04 -11.34
N VAL A 73 9.75 -11.26 -12.02
CA VAL A 73 10.17 -11.48 -13.41
C VAL A 73 11.70 -11.39 -13.52
N PRO A 74 12.44 -12.48 -13.27
CA PRO A 74 13.90 -12.47 -13.30
C PRO A 74 14.45 -12.05 -14.68
N GLY A 75 15.48 -11.20 -14.67
CA GLY A 75 16.08 -10.66 -15.89
C GLY A 75 15.35 -9.47 -16.49
N ASP A 76 14.25 -9.02 -15.88
CA ASP A 76 13.56 -7.81 -16.25
C ASP A 76 13.51 -6.85 -15.04
N ALA A 77 14.20 -5.73 -15.17
CA ALA A 77 14.20 -4.66 -14.17
C ALA A 77 13.01 -3.68 -14.33
N SER A 78 12.12 -3.92 -15.31
CA SER A 78 10.91 -3.12 -15.48
C SER A 78 9.86 -3.50 -14.44
N SER A 79 9.04 -2.51 -14.04
CA SER A 79 8.02 -2.73 -13.02
C SER A 79 6.77 -3.35 -13.64
N HIS A 80 6.43 -4.56 -13.21
CA HIS A 80 5.20 -5.26 -13.55
C HIS A 80 4.27 -5.25 -12.33
N TRP A 81 3.51 -4.20 -12.15
CA TRP A 81 2.66 -3.98 -10.97
C TRP A 81 1.56 -5.03 -10.83
N ILE A 82 1.26 -5.41 -9.59
CA ILE A 82 0.20 -6.37 -9.24
C ILE A 82 -1.14 -5.63 -9.18
N TRP A 83 -1.63 -5.13 -10.31
CA TRP A 83 -2.86 -4.32 -10.36
C TRP A 83 -4.14 -5.12 -10.13
N TYR A 84 -4.13 -6.41 -10.49
CA TYR A 84 -5.34 -7.20 -10.60
C TYR A 84 -5.67 -7.98 -9.31
N HIS A 85 -6.96 -8.11 -9.04
CA HIS A 85 -7.49 -8.81 -7.87
C HIS A 85 -7.19 -10.32 -7.85
N ASP A 86 -6.91 -10.94 -8.99
CA ASP A 86 -6.55 -12.37 -9.09
C ASP A 86 -5.26 -12.75 -8.32
N ALA A 87 -4.51 -11.75 -7.86
CA ALA A 87 -3.38 -11.95 -6.94
C ALA A 87 -3.82 -12.40 -5.54
N TYR A 88 -5.06 -12.10 -5.11
CA TYR A 88 -5.58 -12.47 -3.79
C TYR A 88 -5.91 -13.96 -3.74
N ARG A 89 -5.64 -14.59 -2.60
CA ARG A 89 -5.90 -16.01 -2.34
C ARG A 89 -7.01 -16.25 -1.31
N VAL A 90 -7.52 -15.20 -0.74
CA VAL A 90 -8.59 -15.20 0.26
C VAL A 90 -9.60 -14.13 -0.12
N LYS A 91 -10.81 -14.25 0.39
CA LYS A 91 -11.85 -13.22 0.24
C LYS A 91 -11.44 -11.94 0.95
N ASP A 92 -11.84 -10.82 0.35
CA ASP A 92 -11.70 -9.50 0.94
C ASP A 92 -13.05 -8.92 1.40
N LEU A 93 -13.03 -7.69 1.89
CA LEU A 93 -14.21 -6.98 2.35
C LEU A 93 -15.22 -6.71 1.23
N HIS A 94 -14.79 -6.46 0.00
CA HIS A 94 -15.71 -6.24 -1.13
C HIS A 94 -16.45 -7.52 -1.48
N ASP A 95 -15.78 -8.67 -1.45
CA ASP A 95 -16.40 -9.99 -1.60
C ASP A 95 -17.48 -10.22 -0.53
N ALA A 96 -17.13 -9.98 0.74
CA ALA A 96 -18.02 -10.17 1.87
C ALA A 96 -19.23 -9.21 1.83
N CYS A 97 -19.01 -7.98 1.41
CA CYS A 97 -20.08 -6.98 1.20
C CYS A 97 -21.04 -7.43 0.08
N LYS A 98 -20.51 -7.91 -1.03
CA LYS A 98 -21.33 -8.38 -2.16
C LYS A 98 -22.19 -9.59 -1.78
N GLU A 99 -21.65 -10.54 -1.02
CA GLU A 99 -22.41 -11.70 -0.50
C GLU A 99 -23.61 -11.27 0.36
N LYS A 100 -23.52 -10.12 1.03
CA LYS A 100 -24.59 -9.53 1.82
C LYS A 100 -25.54 -8.62 1.00
N GLY A 101 -25.22 -8.36 -0.27
CA GLY A 101 -25.99 -7.46 -1.14
C GLY A 101 -25.71 -5.97 -0.88
N LEU A 102 -24.58 -5.64 -0.25
CA LEU A 102 -24.13 -4.26 -0.07
C LEU A 102 -23.46 -3.75 -1.35
N THR A 103 -23.58 -2.43 -1.58
CA THR A 103 -22.91 -1.74 -2.69
C THR A 103 -21.53 -1.29 -2.27
N THR A 104 -20.54 -1.46 -3.18
CA THR A 104 -19.15 -1.16 -2.87
C THR A 104 -18.47 -0.27 -3.91
N ALA A 105 -17.51 0.53 -3.46
CA ALA A 105 -16.63 1.33 -4.30
C ALA A 105 -15.17 1.15 -3.89
N SER A 106 -14.29 1.15 -4.88
CA SER A 106 -12.83 1.18 -4.68
C SER A 106 -12.22 2.21 -5.61
N VAL A 107 -11.46 3.14 -5.04
CA VAL A 107 -10.81 4.21 -5.80
C VAL A 107 -9.32 4.24 -5.49
N GLY A 108 -8.51 3.92 -6.49
CA GLY A 108 -7.06 3.90 -6.38
C GLY A 108 -6.52 2.87 -5.37
N TRP A 109 -7.33 1.92 -4.90
CA TRP A 109 -6.88 0.89 -3.95
C TRP A 109 -6.07 -0.18 -4.68
N PRO A 110 -4.83 -0.48 -4.23
CA PRO A 110 -3.97 -1.46 -4.86
C PRO A 110 -4.58 -2.85 -5.01
N SER A 111 -4.25 -3.51 -6.11
CA SER A 111 -4.68 -4.89 -6.43
C SER A 111 -6.21 -5.10 -6.46
N THR A 112 -6.97 -4.09 -6.90
CA THR A 112 -8.43 -4.22 -7.08
C THR A 112 -8.86 -4.23 -8.55
N GLY A 113 -7.93 -4.11 -9.49
CA GLY A 113 -8.24 -4.16 -10.92
C GLY A 113 -9.00 -5.43 -11.31
N LYS A 114 -10.06 -5.26 -12.11
CA LYS A 114 -10.99 -6.35 -12.52
C LYS A 114 -11.64 -7.11 -11.37
N HIS A 115 -11.76 -6.51 -10.21
CA HIS A 115 -12.47 -7.13 -9.09
C HIS A 115 -13.93 -7.41 -9.47
N PRO A 116 -14.42 -8.66 -9.37
CA PRO A 116 -15.75 -9.03 -9.88
C PRO A 116 -16.92 -8.48 -9.04
N HIS A 117 -16.65 -8.03 -7.81
CA HIS A 117 -17.66 -7.68 -6.81
C HIS A 117 -17.65 -6.20 -6.38
N ILE A 118 -16.85 -5.36 -7.05
CA ILE A 118 -16.87 -3.90 -6.82
C ILE A 118 -17.81 -3.25 -7.83
N ASP A 119 -18.83 -2.54 -7.33
CA ASP A 119 -19.84 -1.91 -8.18
C ASP A 119 -19.29 -0.62 -8.84
N TYR A 120 -18.46 0.15 -8.11
CA TYR A 120 -17.88 1.42 -8.58
C TYR A 120 -16.35 1.36 -8.46
N LEU A 121 -15.70 0.78 -9.47
CA LEU A 121 -14.26 0.59 -9.51
C LEU A 121 -13.57 1.71 -10.30
N VAL A 122 -12.66 2.44 -9.66
CA VAL A 122 -11.65 3.29 -10.28
C VAL A 122 -10.28 2.76 -9.85
N ASP A 123 -9.63 2.01 -10.72
CA ASP A 123 -8.44 1.22 -10.38
C ASP A 123 -7.20 2.08 -10.07
N GLU A 124 -6.22 1.49 -9.40
CA GLU A 124 -4.92 2.09 -9.14
C GLU A 124 -4.01 1.90 -10.36
N ILE A 125 -3.90 2.93 -11.22
CA ILE A 125 -3.04 2.93 -12.40
C ILE A 125 -2.04 4.09 -12.30
N ALA A 126 -1.19 4.07 -11.27
CA ALA A 126 -0.19 5.13 -11.08
C ALA A 126 0.88 5.10 -12.18
N ALA A 127 1.36 3.92 -12.53
CA ALA A 127 2.47 3.70 -13.47
C ALA A 127 2.01 3.42 -14.90
N THR A 128 1.16 4.27 -15.47
CA THR A 128 0.75 4.20 -16.89
C THR A 128 1.64 5.07 -17.78
N LYS A 129 1.69 4.73 -19.08
CA LYS A 129 2.33 5.55 -20.13
C LYS A 129 1.35 6.53 -20.78
N ALA A 130 0.07 6.50 -20.41
CA ALA A 130 -0.97 7.37 -20.94
C ALA A 130 -0.64 8.85 -20.70
N THR A 131 -0.94 9.68 -21.69
CA THR A 131 -0.70 11.14 -21.68
C THR A 131 -1.91 11.94 -22.14
N THR A 132 -2.85 11.30 -22.83
CA THR A 132 -4.09 11.90 -23.34
C THR A 132 -5.31 11.36 -22.58
N ASP A 133 -6.41 12.08 -22.63
CA ASP A 133 -7.69 11.69 -22.03
C ASP A 133 -8.18 10.31 -22.57
N GLU A 134 -7.98 10.06 -23.87
CA GLU A 134 -8.38 8.81 -24.53
C GLU A 134 -7.51 7.63 -24.09
N GLU A 135 -6.20 7.82 -23.97
CA GLU A 135 -5.28 6.80 -23.46
C GLU A 135 -5.59 6.46 -21.98
N PHE A 136 -5.82 7.46 -21.13
CA PHE A 136 -6.25 7.22 -19.75
C PHE A 136 -7.58 6.48 -19.71
N ARG A 137 -8.59 6.92 -20.50
CA ARG A 137 -9.86 6.21 -20.60
C ARG A 137 -9.66 4.74 -20.96
N HIS A 138 -8.84 4.48 -21.98
CA HIS A 138 -8.53 3.11 -22.41
C HIS A 138 -7.94 2.28 -21.25
N ASP A 139 -6.93 2.79 -20.55
CA ASP A 139 -6.25 2.08 -19.48
C ASP A 139 -7.19 1.77 -18.30
N TYR A 140 -8.01 2.74 -17.87
CA TYR A 140 -8.99 2.53 -16.79
C TYR A 140 -10.07 1.51 -17.16
N LEU A 141 -10.59 1.55 -18.40
CA LEU A 141 -11.54 0.54 -18.88
C LEU A 141 -10.89 -0.84 -18.97
N LEU A 142 -9.62 -0.93 -19.38
CA LEU A 142 -8.87 -2.18 -19.46
C LEU A 142 -8.71 -2.83 -18.08
N THR A 143 -8.57 -2.05 -17.02
CA THR A 143 -8.41 -2.54 -15.65
C THR A 143 -9.73 -2.71 -14.90
N GLY A 144 -10.87 -2.43 -15.53
CA GLY A 144 -12.20 -2.81 -15.03
C GLY A 144 -13.09 -1.65 -14.59
N THR A 145 -12.68 -0.39 -14.78
CA THR A 145 -13.59 0.76 -14.56
C THR A 145 -14.75 0.70 -15.57
N PRO A 146 -16.03 0.67 -15.13
CA PRO A 146 -17.16 0.63 -16.06
C PRO A 146 -17.22 1.90 -16.94
N PRO A 147 -17.57 1.78 -18.25
CA PRO A 147 -17.62 2.94 -19.14
C PRO A 147 -18.53 4.07 -18.64
N GLU A 148 -19.70 3.74 -18.13
CA GLU A 148 -20.67 4.69 -17.59
C GLU A 148 -20.17 5.37 -16.29
N LEU A 149 -19.38 4.66 -15.48
CA LEU A 149 -18.73 5.24 -14.32
C LEU A 149 -17.61 6.17 -14.77
N TRP A 150 -16.82 5.79 -15.75
CA TRP A 150 -15.80 6.66 -16.33
C TRP A 150 -16.41 7.98 -16.80
N ASP A 151 -17.44 7.92 -17.63
CA ASP A 151 -18.07 9.10 -18.23
C ASP A 151 -18.71 10.03 -17.16
N ALA A 152 -19.31 9.43 -16.12
CA ALA A 152 -20.01 10.18 -15.06
C ALA A 152 -19.09 10.73 -13.97
N VAL A 153 -17.99 10.05 -13.66
CA VAL A 153 -17.17 10.27 -12.46
C VAL A 153 -15.72 10.65 -12.79
N CYS A 154 -15.10 9.96 -13.74
CA CYS A 154 -13.67 10.11 -14.02
C CYS A 154 -13.38 11.22 -15.04
N ALA A 155 -14.11 11.21 -16.16
CA ALA A 155 -13.89 12.13 -17.27
C ALA A 155 -13.95 13.62 -16.86
N PRO A 156 -14.87 14.07 -15.99
CA PRO A 156 -14.92 15.46 -15.53
C PRO A 156 -13.65 15.93 -14.79
N HIS A 157 -12.87 14.98 -14.23
CA HIS A 157 -11.68 15.24 -13.42
C HIS A 157 -10.37 14.83 -14.10
N ILE A 158 -10.41 14.41 -15.36
CA ILE A 158 -9.24 13.87 -16.09
C ILE A 158 -8.10 14.89 -16.21
N HIS A 159 -8.40 16.19 -16.15
CA HIS A 159 -7.40 17.25 -16.13
C HIS A 159 -6.37 17.11 -15.01
N PHE A 160 -6.75 16.50 -13.87
CA PHE A 160 -5.78 16.18 -12.81
C PHE A 160 -4.71 15.18 -13.28
N ARG A 161 -5.06 14.26 -14.17
CA ARG A 161 -4.11 13.30 -14.76
C ARG A 161 -3.30 13.91 -15.91
N THR A 162 -3.96 14.60 -16.83
CA THR A 162 -3.36 15.05 -18.09
C THR A 162 -2.61 16.38 -17.95
N GLN A 163 -3.06 17.30 -17.10
CA GLN A 163 -2.49 18.64 -16.94
C GLN A 163 -1.67 18.75 -15.65
N GLU A 164 -2.24 18.38 -14.51
CA GLU A 164 -1.57 18.50 -13.20
C GLU A 164 -0.68 17.31 -12.87
N ARG A 165 -0.85 16.18 -13.57
CA ARG A 165 -0.15 14.90 -13.34
C ARG A 165 -0.27 14.39 -11.90
N SER A 166 -1.42 14.63 -11.28
CA SER A 166 -1.73 14.24 -9.91
C SER A 166 -2.74 13.11 -9.88
N VAL A 167 -2.29 11.88 -9.66
CA VAL A 167 -3.14 10.71 -9.37
C VAL A 167 -3.95 10.96 -8.11
N PHE A 168 -3.33 11.55 -7.10
CA PHE A 168 -3.93 11.89 -5.82
C PHE A 168 -5.21 12.72 -5.97
N LYS A 169 -5.12 13.89 -6.64
CA LYS A 169 -6.28 14.77 -6.83
C LYS A 169 -7.37 14.09 -7.65
N PHE A 170 -6.98 13.31 -8.65
CA PHE A 170 -7.92 12.56 -9.47
C PHE A 170 -8.70 11.54 -8.63
N ASN A 171 -8.01 10.71 -7.85
CA ASN A 171 -8.64 9.70 -7.00
C ASN A 171 -9.57 10.34 -5.95
N ALA A 172 -9.12 11.41 -5.28
CA ALA A 172 -9.94 12.12 -4.31
C ALA A 172 -11.21 12.70 -4.94
N ALA A 173 -11.11 13.34 -6.11
CA ALA A 173 -12.25 13.89 -6.83
C ALA A 173 -13.23 12.81 -7.30
N ALA A 174 -12.73 11.71 -7.88
CA ALA A 174 -13.55 10.59 -8.32
C ALA A 174 -14.27 9.93 -7.13
N CYS A 175 -13.60 9.74 -5.99
CA CYS A 175 -14.20 9.19 -4.79
C CYS A 175 -15.33 10.09 -4.27
N CYS A 176 -15.12 11.40 -4.21
CA CYS A 176 -16.14 12.36 -3.79
C CYS A 176 -17.38 12.33 -4.71
N GLU A 177 -17.20 12.20 -6.03
CA GLU A 177 -18.31 12.07 -6.96
C GLU A 177 -19.07 10.74 -6.77
N ILE A 178 -18.38 9.63 -6.50
CA ILE A 178 -19.01 8.35 -6.19
C ILE A 178 -19.84 8.45 -4.92
N ILE A 179 -19.33 9.06 -3.85
CA ILE A 179 -20.04 9.25 -2.59
C ILE A 179 -21.32 10.09 -2.81
N ARG A 180 -21.23 11.23 -3.52
CA ARG A 180 -22.36 12.11 -3.79
C ARG A 180 -23.46 11.45 -4.62
N ARG A 181 -23.08 10.71 -5.66
CA ARG A 181 -24.04 10.19 -6.66
C ARG A 181 -24.67 8.87 -6.25
N TYR A 182 -23.89 7.99 -5.62
CA TYR A 182 -24.29 6.59 -5.42
C TYR A 182 -24.39 6.20 -3.95
N ALA A 183 -23.78 6.95 -3.06
CA ALA A 183 -23.75 6.69 -1.61
C ALA A 183 -23.51 5.20 -1.28
N PRO A 184 -22.39 4.57 -1.74
CA PRO A 184 -22.13 3.16 -1.51
C PRO A 184 -22.12 2.79 -0.03
N ASP A 185 -22.35 1.51 0.29
CA ASP A 185 -22.30 1.04 1.68
C ASP A 185 -20.86 0.88 2.18
N PHE A 186 -19.94 0.54 1.28
CA PHE A 186 -18.52 0.44 1.60
C PHE A 186 -17.66 1.12 0.52
N VAL A 187 -16.73 1.98 0.93
CA VAL A 187 -15.83 2.73 0.05
C VAL A 187 -14.41 2.58 0.56
N THR A 188 -13.48 2.24 -0.33
CA THR A 188 -12.05 2.34 -0.10
C THR A 188 -11.44 3.41 -1.01
N LEU A 189 -10.59 4.26 -0.44
CA LEU A 189 -9.82 5.27 -1.16
C LEU A 189 -8.36 5.18 -0.76
N HIS A 190 -7.47 5.08 -1.74
CA HIS A 190 -6.05 5.23 -1.55
C HIS A 190 -5.55 6.52 -2.21
N VAL A 191 -4.75 7.26 -1.47
CA VAL A 191 -4.11 8.51 -1.90
C VAL A 191 -2.62 8.43 -1.62
N GLY A 192 -1.80 8.52 -2.67
CA GLY A 192 -0.35 8.25 -2.65
C GLY A 192 0.51 9.37 -2.04
N GLU A 193 -0.08 10.25 -1.23
CA GLU A 193 0.62 11.27 -0.46
C GLU A 193 0.38 11.05 1.05
N PRO A 194 1.35 11.34 1.90
CA PRO A 194 2.66 11.97 1.66
C PRO A 194 3.80 11.05 1.21
N ASP A 195 3.56 9.77 0.89
CA ASP A 195 4.57 8.80 0.47
C ASP A 195 5.43 9.29 -0.69
N HIS A 196 4.79 9.71 -1.80
CA HIS A 196 5.51 10.20 -2.97
C HIS A 196 6.47 11.37 -2.64
N SER A 197 6.00 12.32 -1.85
CA SER A 197 6.83 13.45 -1.41
C SER A 197 7.96 13.01 -0.49
N ARG A 198 7.74 12.04 0.40
CA ARG A 198 8.78 11.47 1.27
C ARG A 198 9.85 10.74 0.47
N HIS A 199 9.49 10.03 -0.58
CA HIS A 199 10.48 9.43 -1.50
C HIS A 199 11.41 10.48 -2.10
N LEU A 200 10.90 11.66 -2.43
CA LEU A 200 11.68 12.72 -3.09
C LEU A 200 12.53 13.55 -2.12
N TYR A 201 11.99 13.83 -0.93
CA TYR A 201 12.54 14.86 -0.05
C TYR A 201 13.06 14.30 1.30
N GLY A 202 12.79 13.03 1.63
CA GLY A 202 13.08 12.43 2.93
C GLY A 202 11.93 12.64 3.93
N ILE A 203 12.01 11.93 5.05
CA ILE A 203 10.87 11.81 5.99
C ILE A 203 10.64 13.06 6.84
N SER A 204 11.68 13.87 7.08
CA SER A 204 11.65 15.04 8.00
C SER A 204 11.80 16.39 7.29
N SER A 205 11.68 16.44 5.97
CA SER A 205 11.81 17.66 5.19
C SER A 205 10.58 18.56 5.31
N GLU A 206 10.76 19.87 5.44
CA GLU A 206 9.65 20.84 5.34
C GLU A 206 8.94 20.80 3.97
N GLN A 207 9.58 20.26 2.94
CA GLN A 207 8.99 20.04 1.62
C GLN A 207 7.86 19.00 1.60
N ILE A 208 7.64 18.27 2.72
CA ILE A 208 6.48 17.38 2.93
C ILE A 208 5.20 18.18 3.28
N LEU A 209 5.31 19.37 3.86
CA LEU A 209 4.14 20.13 4.33
C LEU A 209 3.08 20.37 3.24
N PRO A 210 3.42 20.69 1.97
CA PRO A 210 2.42 20.78 0.90
C PRO A 210 1.66 19.48 0.65
N ALA A 211 2.29 18.30 0.85
CA ALA A 211 1.63 17.02 0.72
C ALA A 211 0.65 16.77 1.89
N LEU A 212 1.00 17.20 3.10
CA LEU A 212 0.09 17.17 4.24
C LEU A 212 -1.11 18.14 4.04
N ASP A 213 -0.88 19.30 3.40
CA ASP A 213 -1.98 20.21 3.03
C ASP A 213 -2.92 19.58 1.99
N LEU A 214 -2.41 18.74 1.08
CA LEU A 214 -3.24 17.95 0.17
C LEU A 214 -4.05 16.88 0.94
N CYS A 215 -3.49 16.26 1.97
CA CYS A 215 -4.23 15.33 2.84
C CYS A 215 -5.37 16.04 3.57
N GLU A 216 -5.15 17.24 4.09
CA GLU A 216 -6.20 18.09 4.68
C GLU A 216 -7.28 18.42 3.65
N GLN A 217 -6.91 18.81 2.42
CA GLN A 217 -7.88 19.12 1.37
C GLN A 217 -8.72 17.89 1.00
N CYS A 218 -8.08 16.73 0.86
CA CYS A 218 -8.78 15.46 0.60
C CYS A 218 -9.82 15.16 1.70
N LEU A 219 -9.43 15.28 2.97
CA LEU A 219 -10.35 15.08 4.09
C LEU A 219 -11.51 16.08 4.06
N THR A 220 -11.24 17.35 3.76
CA THR A 220 -12.26 18.41 3.59
C THR A 220 -13.27 18.03 2.52
N ASP A 221 -12.79 17.59 1.36
CA ASP A 221 -13.64 17.25 0.21
C ASP A 221 -14.50 16.01 0.49
N ILE A 222 -13.94 15.00 1.18
CA ILE A 222 -14.67 13.79 1.58
C ILE A 222 -15.76 14.13 2.60
N LEU A 223 -15.45 14.91 3.65
CA LEU A 223 -16.44 15.34 4.63
C LEU A 223 -17.57 16.13 3.97
N GLN A 224 -17.25 16.97 2.97
CA GLN A 224 -18.26 17.68 2.20
C GLN A 224 -19.08 16.72 1.32
N ALA A 225 -18.45 15.74 0.66
CA ALA A 225 -19.15 14.75 -0.16
C ALA A 225 -20.13 13.90 0.67
N ILE A 226 -19.74 13.54 1.91
CA ILE A 226 -20.62 12.84 2.86
C ILE A 226 -21.88 13.68 3.16
N ARG A 227 -21.71 14.97 3.47
CA ARG A 227 -22.85 15.89 3.70
C ARG A 227 -23.74 16.01 2.47
N ASP A 228 -23.14 16.23 1.29
CA ASP A 228 -23.85 16.39 0.02
C ASP A 228 -24.63 15.12 -0.39
N SER A 229 -24.18 13.94 0.05
CA SER A 229 -24.86 12.67 -0.22
C SER A 229 -26.20 12.52 0.48
N GLY A 230 -26.47 13.32 1.53
CA GLY A 230 -27.67 13.21 2.38
C GLY A 230 -27.68 12.01 3.33
N HIS A 231 -26.55 11.32 3.49
CA HIS A 231 -26.40 10.12 4.34
C HIS A 231 -25.43 10.33 5.50
N GLU A 232 -25.15 11.56 5.91
CA GLU A 232 -24.15 11.91 6.93
C GLU A 232 -24.32 11.11 8.24
N GLU A 233 -25.56 10.92 8.72
CA GLU A 233 -25.84 10.20 9.96
C GLU A 233 -25.56 8.70 9.90
N SER A 234 -25.39 8.10 8.72
CA SER A 234 -25.12 6.67 8.53
C SER A 234 -23.69 6.37 8.14
N TYR A 235 -22.92 7.37 7.71
CA TYR A 235 -21.52 7.17 7.34
C TYR A 235 -20.59 7.15 8.54
N ASN A 236 -19.70 6.16 8.53
CA ASN A 236 -18.49 6.09 9.33
C ASN A 236 -17.30 6.39 8.43
N LEU A 237 -16.37 7.20 8.91
CA LEU A 237 -15.14 7.54 8.19
C LEU A 237 -13.94 7.08 8.99
N VAL A 238 -13.06 6.33 8.36
CA VAL A 238 -11.75 5.94 8.86
C VAL A 238 -10.67 6.60 8.00
N VAL A 239 -9.72 7.28 8.64
CA VAL A 239 -8.49 7.79 8.03
C VAL A 239 -7.30 7.08 8.67
N THR A 240 -6.49 6.45 7.86
CA THR A 240 -5.30 5.70 8.31
C THR A 240 -4.21 5.74 7.24
N ALA A 241 -3.12 5.01 7.45
CA ALA A 241 -2.12 4.73 6.42
C ALA A 241 -1.85 3.23 6.37
N ASP A 242 -1.04 2.83 5.42
CA ASP A 242 -0.62 1.45 5.18
C ASP A 242 0.73 1.15 5.82
N HIS A 243 1.67 2.09 5.72
CA HIS A 243 3.02 2.00 6.28
C HIS A 243 3.61 3.37 6.61
N CYS A 244 4.87 3.37 7.02
CA CYS A 244 5.70 4.56 7.15
C CYS A 244 6.97 4.41 6.32
N GLN A 245 7.82 5.45 6.29
CA GLN A 245 9.10 5.46 5.59
C GLN A 245 10.28 5.70 6.55
N MET A 246 11.49 5.46 6.04
CA MET A 246 12.77 5.82 6.65
C MET A 246 13.64 6.55 5.62
N ASP A 247 14.53 7.43 6.09
CA ASP A 247 15.54 8.05 5.23
C ASP A 247 16.56 7.01 4.75
N VAL A 248 16.91 7.10 3.46
CA VAL A 248 17.90 6.21 2.84
C VAL A 248 19.09 6.99 2.32
N THR A 249 20.26 6.36 2.41
CA THR A 249 21.55 6.94 1.97
C THR A 249 22.23 6.10 0.90
N HIS A 250 21.82 4.84 0.74
CA HIS A 250 22.41 3.90 -0.21
C HIS A 250 21.35 3.11 -0.97
N THR A 251 21.75 2.64 -2.16
CA THR A 251 21.02 1.66 -2.96
C THR A 251 21.88 0.38 -3.06
N SER A 252 21.26 -0.77 -2.77
CA SER A 252 21.86 -2.11 -2.88
C SER A 252 21.31 -2.85 -4.09
N CYS A 253 22.19 -3.49 -4.86
CA CYS A 253 21.86 -4.34 -6.00
C CYS A 253 22.45 -5.75 -5.78
N PRO A 254 21.79 -6.64 -4.99
CA PRO A 254 22.31 -7.98 -4.71
C PRO A 254 22.50 -8.84 -5.97
N ASN A 255 21.74 -8.59 -7.04
CA ASN A 255 21.90 -9.29 -8.32
C ASN A 255 23.26 -9.05 -8.97
N ALA A 256 23.91 -7.91 -8.72
CA ALA A 256 25.29 -7.69 -9.14
C ALA A 256 26.29 -8.65 -8.46
N LEU A 257 26.08 -8.94 -7.17
CA LEU A 257 26.85 -9.95 -6.46
C LEU A 257 26.59 -11.34 -7.03
N PHE A 258 25.35 -11.66 -7.40
CA PHE A 258 24.98 -12.92 -8.03
C PHE A 258 25.62 -13.07 -9.41
N ALA A 259 25.61 -12.02 -10.25
CA ALA A 259 26.29 -12.01 -11.54
C ALA A 259 27.80 -12.26 -11.40
N ALA A 260 28.46 -11.56 -10.48
CA ALA A 260 29.88 -11.70 -10.22
C ALA A 260 30.30 -13.10 -9.70
N ASN A 261 29.34 -13.90 -9.20
CA ASN A 261 29.56 -15.24 -8.66
C ASN A 261 28.95 -16.38 -9.52
N ASN A 262 28.64 -16.11 -10.80
CA ASN A 262 28.06 -17.05 -11.76
C ASN A 262 26.71 -17.64 -11.33
N LEU A 263 25.92 -16.87 -10.56
CA LEU A 263 24.54 -17.21 -10.23
C LEU A 263 23.53 -16.61 -11.21
N LEU A 264 24.00 -15.71 -12.10
CA LEU A 264 23.30 -15.24 -13.29
C LEU A 264 24.12 -15.61 -14.52
N THR A 265 23.45 -16.02 -15.60
CA THR A 265 24.06 -16.23 -16.93
C THR A 265 23.69 -15.05 -17.80
N LEU A 266 24.71 -14.36 -18.34
CA LEU A 266 24.52 -13.20 -19.21
C LEU A 266 24.93 -13.55 -20.64
N ASP A 267 24.23 -12.99 -21.62
CA ASP A 267 24.66 -13.03 -23.03
C ASP A 267 25.74 -11.96 -23.32
N THR A 268 26.12 -11.87 -24.59
CA THR A 268 27.13 -10.91 -25.06
C THR A 268 26.73 -9.45 -24.90
N ASP A 269 25.45 -9.17 -24.80
CA ASP A 269 24.88 -7.84 -24.62
C ASP A 269 24.63 -7.50 -23.13
N GLY A 270 25.00 -8.43 -22.22
CA GLY A 270 24.82 -8.27 -20.78
C GLY A 270 23.39 -8.54 -20.28
N LYS A 271 22.53 -9.13 -21.12
CA LYS A 271 21.17 -9.49 -20.75
C LYS A 271 21.17 -10.83 -20.02
N VAL A 272 20.36 -10.95 -18.97
CA VAL A 272 20.20 -12.22 -18.24
C VAL A 272 19.43 -13.22 -19.12
N THR A 273 20.05 -14.38 -19.36
CA THR A 273 19.48 -15.51 -20.12
C THR A 273 19.06 -16.68 -19.23
N ASP A 274 19.72 -16.82 -18.07
CA ASP A 274 19.36 -17.80 -17.04
C ASP A 274 19.82 -17.32 -15.66
N TRP A 275 19.25 -17.90 -14.61
CA TRP A 275 19.56 -17.53 -13.23
C TRP A 275 19.50 -18.77 -12.32
N ARG A 276 20.34 -18.80 -11.28
CA ARG A 276 20.32 -19.76 -10.18
C ARG A 276 19.83 -19.11 -8.89
N ALA A 277 20.12 -17.84 -8.68
CA ALA A 277 19.58 -17.02 -7.62
C ALA A 277 19.20 -15.64 -8.18
N TRP A 278 18.10 -15.05 -7.64
CA TRP A 278 17.63 -13.71 -7.98
C TRP A 278 17.13 -12.99 -6.75
N SER A 279 17.55 -11.75 -6.56
CA SER A 279 17.01 -10.84 -5.55
C SER A 279 15.94 -9.96 -6.17
N HIS A 280 14.74 -9.93 -5.56
CA HIS A 280 13.63 -9.07 -5.97
C HIS A 280 13.31 -8.09 -4.86
N SER A 281 13.43 -6.81 -5.16
CA SER A 281 13.27 -5.71 -4.21
C SER A 281 11.85 -5.63 -3.68
N THR A 282 11.72 -5.41 -2.38
CA THR A 282 10.52 -4.97 -1.68
C THR A 282 10.77 -3.59 -1.01
N GLY A 283 11.59 -2.75 -1.64
CA GLY A 283 11.98 -1.45 -1.09
C GLY A 283 13.19 -1.54 -0.17
N MET A 284 13.01 -1.49 1.15
CA MET A 284 14.09 -1.60 2.15
C MET A 284 14.29 -3.03 2.68
N SER A 285 13.66 -4.01 2.05
CA SER A 285 14.03 -5.43 2.11
C SER A 285 14.06 -6.01 0.70
N ALA A 286 14.52 -7.26 0.54
CA ALA A 286 14.49 -7.95 -0.73
C ALA A 286 14.27 -9.44 -0.54
N THR A 287 13.37 -10.03 -1.33
CA THR A 287 13.17 -11.48 -1.39
C THR A 287 14.22 -12.11 -2.30
N VAL A 288 14.82 -13.20 -1.87
CA VAL A 288 15.81 -13.96 -2.65
C VAL A 288 15.21 -15.29 -3.08
N TYR A 289 15.14 -15.49 -4.37
CA TYR A 289 14.69 -16.73 -4.99
C TYR A 289 15.89 -17.56 -5.38
N VAL A 290 15.85 -18.85 -5.07
CA VAL A 290 16.88 -19.83 -5.48
C VAL A 290 16.16 -20.87 -6.34
N LYS A 291 16.60 -21.01 -7.61
CA LYS A 291 15.92 -21.82 -8.62
C LYS A 291 15.95 -23.31 -8.29
N ASP A 292 17.10 -23.81 -7.85
CA ASP A 292 17.29 -25.16 -7.34
C ASP A 292 17.66 -25.10 -5.85
N SER A 293 16.89 -25.74 -5.00
CA SER A 293 17.11 -25.74 -3.54
C SER A 293 18.50 -26.24 -3.13
N THR A 294 19.15 -27.03 -3.95
CA THR A 294 20.55 -27.48 -3.72
C THR A 294 21.57 -26.34 -3.73
N ASP A 295 21.25 -25.23 -4.38
CA ASP A 295 22.06 -24.02 -4.39
C ASP A 295 21.86 -23.13 -3.15
N ALA A 296 20.79 -23.35 -2.37
CA ALA A 296 20.45 -22.47 -1.24
C ALA A 296 21.57 -22.33 -0.20
N PRO A 297 22.32 -23.39 0.19
CA PRO A 297 23.44 -23.22 1.13
C PRO A 297 24.57 -22.34 0.58
N VAL A 298 24.85 -22.42 -0.73
CA VAL A 298 25.89 -21.62 -1.40
C VAL A 298 25.46 -20.15 -1.46
N VAL A 299 24.19 -19.89 -1.86
CA VAL A 299 23.61 -18.55 -1.91
C VAL A 299 23.59 -17.92 -0.51
N TYR A 300 23.15 -18.66 0.50
CA TYR A 300 23.13 -18.19 1.89
C TYR A 300 24.53 -17.81 2.39
N ALA A 301 25.53 -18.67 2.15
CA ALA A 301 26.91 -18.40 2.56
C ALA A 301 27.49 -17.16 1.86
N LEU A 302 27.21 -17.00 0.56
CA LEU A 302 27.60 -15.82 -0.22
C LEU A 302 26.99 -14.54 0.35
N LEU A 303 25.67 -14.52 0.59
CA LEU A 303 24.97 -13.38 1.15
C LEU A 303 25.48 -13.05 2.54
N LYS A 304 25.62 -14.07 3.43
CA LYS A 304 26.09 -13.89 4.81
C LYS A 304 27.49 -13.27 4.87
N LYS A 305 28.39 -13.67 3.97
CA LYS A 305 29.75 -13.13 3.87
C LYS A 305 29.75 -11.65 3.47
N ASN A 306 28.74 -11.21 2.68
CA ASN A 306 28.71 -9.90 2.04
C ASN A 306 27.64 -8.97 2.65
N LEU A 307 27.01 -9.32 3.78
CA LEU A 307 25.94 -8.51 4.40
C LEU A 307 26.28 -7.03 4.50
N PRO A 308 27.45 -6.61 5.07
CA PRO A 308 27.77 -5.18 5.17
C PRO A 308 27.95 -4.50 3.82
N GLN A 309 28.47 -5.22 2.82
CA GLN A 309 28.67 -4.71 1.45
C GLN A 309 27.35 -4.56 0.68
N LEU A 310 26.28 -5.18 1.17
CA LEU A 310 24.93 -5.07 0.63
C LEU A 310 24.05 -4.11 1.46
N GLY A 311 24.59 -3.44 2.47
CA GLY A 311 23.78 -2.62 3.37
C GLY A 311 22.68 -3.40 4.11
N CYS A 312 22.97 -4.66 4.45
CA CYS A 312 22.04 -5.56 5.10
C CYS A 312 22.39 -5.76 6.58
N SER A 313 21.38 -5.78 7.44
CA SER A 313 21.52 -6.13 8.87
C SER A 313 21.30 -7.61 9.14
N ARG A 314 20.44 -8.28 8.35
CA ARG A 314 20.02 -9.65 8.59
C ARG A 314 19.59 -10.37 7.30
N ILE A 315 19.71 -11.68 7.31
CA ILE A 315 19.02 -12.60 6.39
C ILE A 315 18.00 -13.36 7.20
N TYR A 316 16.74 -13.35 6.77
CA TYR A 316 15.70 -14.25 7.25
C TYR A 316 15.67 -15.49 6.35
N THR A 317 15.60 -16.66 6.95
CA THR A 317 15.20 -17.89 6.23
C THR A 317 13.72 -17.82 5.88
N GLN A 318 13.26 -18.69 4.98
CA GLN A 318 11.84 -18.78 4.63
C GLN A 318 10.96 -19.04 5.88
N GLU A 319 11.43 -19.88 6.80
CA GLU A 319 10.71 -20.21 8.04
C GLU A 319 10.63 -19.00 8.98
N GLU A 320 11.73 -18.29 9.19
CA GLU A 320 11.77 -17.07 10.00
C GLU A 320 10.87 -15.98 9.42
N ALA A 321 10.90 -15.76 8.10
CA ALA A 321 10.02 -14.80 7.44
C ALA A 321 8.53 -15.21 7.53
N ALA A 322 8.23 -16.51 7.43
CA ALA A 322 6.87 -17.04 7.58
C ALA A 322 6.32 -16.84 9.01
N ALA A 323 7.19 -16.88 10.04
CA ALA A 323 6.80 -16.55 11.42
C ALA A 323 6.35 -15.08 11.55
N GLU A 324 6.97 -14.17 10.78
CA GLU A 324 6.57 -12.75 10.67
C GLU A 324 5.37 -12.51 9.73
N GLY A 325 4.72 -13.56 9.23
CA GLY A 325 3.59 -13.43 8.30
C GLY A 325 3.97 -13.20 6.84
N PHE A 326 5.25 -13.23 6.51
CA PHE A 326 5.79 -12.98 5.17
C PHE A 326 6.32 -14.27 4.55
N SER A 327 5.59 -14.89 3.67
CA SER A 327 6.01 -16.12 3.01
C SER A 327 5.39 -16.29 1.63
N ARG A 328 6.20 -16.76 0.70
CA ARG A 328 5.84 -17.29 -0.62
C ARG A 328 6.97 -18.20 -1.12
N ASN A 329 7.20 -18.27 -2.43
CA ASN A 329 8.18 -19.16 -3.06
C ASN A 329 9.62 -18.65 -3.04
N PHE A 330 9.96 -17.68 -2.17
CA PHE A 330 11.33 -17.22 -1.98
C PHE A 330 12.06 -18.05 -0.93
N SER A 331 13.39 -18.10 -0.99
CA SER A 331 14.24 -18.86 -0.07
C SER A 331 14.72 -18.04 1.13
N PHE A 332 14.99 -16.75 0.92
CA PHE A 332 15.50 -15.84 1.95
C PHE A 332 14.89 -14.46 1.81
N VAL A 333 15.00 -13.66 2.88
CA VAL A 333 14.73 -12.22 2.85
C VAL A 333 15.97 -11.49 3.37
N LEU A 334 16.42 -10.50 2.60
CA LEU A 334 17.43 -9.55 3.03
C LEU A 334 16.75 -8.37 3.71
N GLU A 335 17.20 -8.02 4.89
CA GLU A 335 16.67 -6.88 5.64
C GLU A 335 17.70 -5.76 5.69
N THR A 336 17.26 -4.53 5.46
CA THR A 336 18.09 -3.31 5.47
C THR A 336 18.85 -3.11 6.79
N ASP A 337 19.98 -2.41 6.70
CA ASP A 337 20.69 -1.83 7.85
C ASP A 337 19.98 -0.61 8.48
N GLY A 338 18.88 -0.15 7.85
CA GLY A 338 18.10 1.03 8.23
C GLY A 338 18.36 2.26 7.35
N HIS A 339 19.31 2.16 6.42
CA HIS A 339 19.71 3.28 5.55
C HIS A 339 19.83 2.90 4.07
N THR A 340 19.58 1.64 3.75
CA THR A 340 19.75 1.07 2.41
C THR A 340 18.42 0.59 1.83
N ARG A 341 18.12 1.00 0.60
CA ARG A 341 17.05 0.43 -0.23
C ARG A 341 17.63 -0.55 -1.22
N PHE A 342 16.81 -1.47 -1.72
CA PHE A 342 17.21 -2.47 -2.71
C PHE A 342 16.65 -2.15 -4.10
N GLU A 343 17.36 -2.61 -5.14
CA GLU A 343 16.95 -2.58 -6.53
C GLU A 343 17.34 -3.89 -7.23
N ASP A 344 16.65 -4.22 -8.33
CA ASP A 344 16.81 -5.51 -9.03
C ASP A 344 17.92 -5.51 -10.09
N HIS A 345 18.68 -4.44 -10.21
CA HIS A 345 19.77 -4.32 -11.18
C HIS A 345 20.92 -5.30 -10.93
N TRP A 346 21.51 -5.82 -12.00
CA TRP A 346 22.67 -6.72 -11.98
C TRP A 346 23.93 -6.12 -12.61
N ASP A 347 23.78 -5.00 -13.33
CA ASP A 347 24.79 -4.25 -14.06
C ASP A 347 25.30 -3.01 -13.30
N GLN A 348 24.83 -2.80 -12.10
CA GLN A 348 25.24 -1.72 -11.19
C GLN A 348 26.17 -2.29 -10.10
N PRO A 349 27.00 -1.46 -9.42
CA PRO A 349 27.74 -1.91 -8.24
C PRO A 349 26.79 -2.44 -7.14
N PRO A 350 27.24 -3.45 -6.34
CA PRO A 350 26.40 -4.05 -5.28
C PRO A 350 25.87 -3.07 -4.24
N LEU A 351 26.58 -1.95 -3.99
CA LEU A 351 26.17 -0.86 -3.10
C LEU A 351 26.65 0.47 -3.67
N THR A 352 25.76 1.43 -3.77
CA THR A 352 26.05 2.79 -4.25
C THR A 352 25.39 3.85 -3.35
N PRO A 353 25.95 5.07 -3.28
CA PRO A 353 25.22 6.19 -2.67
C PRO A 353 23.88 6.41 -3.35
N ILE A 354 22.88 6.84 -2.57
CA ILE A 354 21.53 7.09 -3.08
C ILE A 354 21.52 8.22 -4.11
N GLY A 355 20.68 8.08 -5.14
CA GLY A 355 20.43 9.11 -6.15
C GLY A 355 19.36 10.12 -5.73
N ARG A 356 18.23 10.10 -6.45
CA ARG A 356 17.13 11.05 -6.26
C ARG A 356 16.22 10.71 -5.08
N THR A 357 16.02 9.43 -4.80
CA THR A 357 15.16 8.95 -3.72
C THR A 357 15.82 9.24 -2.36
N LYS A 358 15.08 9.85 -1.43
CA LYS A 358 15.58 10.20 -0.09
C LYS A 358 14.92 9.40 1.03
N GLY A 359 13.66 8.99 0.85
CA GLY A 359 12.92 8.11 1.75
C GLY A 359 12.52 6.81 1.07
N SER A 360 12.35 5.74 1.84
CA SER A 360 11.85 4.46 1.35
C SER A 360 11.18 3.66 2.46
N HIS A 361 10.49 2.59 2.09
CA HIS A 361 9.74 1.68 2.96
C HIS A 361 10.00 0.23 2.55
N GLY A 362 9.26 -0.76 3.09
CA GLY A 362 9.46 -2.18 2.81
C GLY A 362 10.36 -2.89 3.83
N PHE A 363 10.69 -2.24 4.93
CA PHE A 363 11.48 -2.77 6.05
C PHE A 363 10.61 -3.60 7.01
N HIS A 364 11.28 -4.28 7.94
CA HIS A 364 10.61 -5.01 9.01
C HIS A 364 9.83 -4.07 9.94
N PRO A 365 8.54 -4.34 10.27
CA PRO A 365 7.64 -3.40 10.96
C PRO A 365 8.03 -3.03 12.39
N GLU A 366 9.03 -3.67 13.00
CA GLU A 366 9.61 -3.21 14.28
C GLU A 366 10.51 -1.99 14.13
N LYS A 367 10.91 -1.65 12.91
CA LYS A 367 11.70 -0.45 12.61
C LYS A 367 10.79 0.72 12.23
N GLY A 368 11.35 1.92 12.27
CA GLY A 368 10.72 3.13 11.76
C GLY A 368 9.53 3.64 12.58
N HIS A 369 8.82 4.56 11.99
CA HIS A 369 7.64 5.21 12.55
C HIS A 369 6.42 4.30 12.55
N ARG A 370 5.35 4.74 13.22
CA ARG A 370 4.01 4.13 13.19
C ARG A 370 3.01 5.12 12.61
N HIS A 371 1.95 4.61 12.01
CA HIS A 371 0.86 5.45 11.51
C HIS A 371 -0.34 5.41 12.47
N PRO A 372 -1.23 6.43 12.43
CA PRO A 372 -2.44 6.45 13.23
C PRO A 372 -3.59 5.75 12.51
N LEU A 373 -4.66 5.44 13.26
CA LEU A 373 -6.00 5.19 12.75
C LEU A 373 -6.96 6.14 13.45
N LEU A 374 -7.67 6.95 12.68
CA LEU A 374 -8.62 7.95 13.15
C LEU A 374 -10.00 7.59 12.61
N ALA A 375 -11.01 7.49 13.47
CA ALA A 375 -12.34 7.04 13.07
C ALA A 375 -13.44 7.88 13.68
N ILE A 376 -14.40 8.32 12.87
CA ILE A 376 -15.62 9.03 13.31
C ILE A 376 -16.87 8.41 12.69
N GLY A 377 -17.98 8.58 13.34
CA GLY A 377 -19.29 8.15 12.86
C GLY A 377 -20.06 7.34 13.90
N PRO A 378 -21.30 6.94 13.59
CA PRO A 378 -22.22 6.35 14.57
C PRO A 378 -21.78 4.98 15.13
N ALA A 379 -20.86 4.28 14.46
CA ALA A 379 -20.34 3.01 14.95
C ALA A 379 -19.15 3.15 15.91
N PHE A 380 -18.61 4.36 16.10
CA PHE A 380 -17.43 4.59 16.91
C PHE A 380 -17.72 5.35 18.20
N ILE A 381 -17.03 5.00 19.28
CA ILE A 381 -17.11 5.71 20.57
C ILE A 381 -16.18 6.94 20.51
N GLU A 382 -16.80 8.13 20.42
CA GLU A 382 -16.05 9.39 20.35
C GLU A 382 -15.09 9.57 21.55
N GLY A 383 -13.85 9.97 21.26
CA GLY A 383 -12.82 10.23 22.25
C GLY A 383 -12.12 9.00 22.81
N THR A 384 -12.45 7.78 22.35
CA THR A 384 -11.74 6.57 22.76
C THR A 384 -10.35 6.53 22.12
N ILE A 385 -9.33 6.20 22.91
CA ILE A 385 -7.94 6.13 22.47
C ILE A 385 -7.36 4.77 22.83
N LEU A 386 -6.92 4.02 21.82
CA LEU A 386 -6.10 2.82 21.97
C LEU A 386 -4.63 3.17 21.71
N PRO A 387 -3.68 2.69 22.54
CA PRO A 387 -2.26 2.97 22.34
C PRO A 387 -1.71 2.32 21.08
N GLU A 388 -2.10 1.07 20.79
CA GLU A 388 -1.54 0.26 19.69
C GLU A 388 -2.58 -0.69 19.11
N SER A 389 -2.41 -1.05 17.83
CA SER A 389 -3.07 -2.15 17.13
C SER A 389 -2.21 -2.67 15.98
N HIS A 390 -2.67 -3.69 15.29
CA HIS A 390 -2.08 -4.20 14.06
C HIS A 390 -2.85 -3.73 12.82
N LEU A 391 -2.17 -3.60 11.68
CA LEU A 391 -2.80 -3.27 10.40
C LEU A 391 -3.90 -4.27 10.03
N THR A 392 -3.69 -5.56 10.34
CA THR A 392 -4.66 -6.63 10.09
C THR A 392 -5.95 -6.51 10.90
N ASP A 393 -5.97 -5.74 11.99
CA ASP A 393 -7.15 -5.56 12.85
C ASP A 393 -8.22 -4.65 12.21
N GLY A 394 -7.84 -3.87 11.20
CA GLY A 394 -8.76 -2.99 10.45
C GLY A 394 -9.89 -3.78 9.80
N ALA A 395 -9.57 -4.73 8.93
CA ALA A 395 -10.58 -5.45 8.14
C ALA A 395 -11.65 -6.17 8.99
N PRO A 396 -11.33 -6.95 10.04
CA PRO A 396 -12.35 -7.56 10.89
C PRO A 396 -13.18 -6.53 11.67
N THR A 397 -12.59 -5.38 12.06
CA THR A 397 -13.32 -4.27 12.67
C THR A 397 -14.32 -3.65 11.69
N TRP A 398 -13.90 -3.41 10.46
CA TRP A 398 -14.77 -2.87 9.40
C TRP A 398 -15.84 -3.87 8.99
N ALA A 399 -15.50 -5.16 8.91
CA ALA A 399 -16.46 -6.23 8.65
C ALA A 399 -17.59 -6.22 9.71
N LYS A 400 -17.24 -6.04 10.99
CA LYS A 400 -18.23 -5.93 12.06
C LYS A 400 -19.17 -4.73 11.88
N ILE A 401 -18.64 -3.55 11.54
CA ILE A 401 -19.43 -2.34 11.28
C ILE A 401 -20.42 -2.59 10.12
N LEU A 402 -19.95 -3.21 9.04
CA LEU A 402 -20.76 -3.54 7.86
C LEU A 402 -21.67 -4.75 8.09
N GLY A 403 -21.48 -5.47 9.20
CA GLY A 403 -22.20 -6.70 9.55
C GLY A 403 -21.92 -7.84 8.58
N VAL A 404 -20.72 -7.92 8.02
CA VAL A 404 -20.20 -9.01 7.17
C VAL A 404 -19.17 -9.83 7.94
N SER A 405 -18.63 -10.91 7.36
CA SER A 405 -17.67 -11.81 8.01
C SER A 405 -16.46 -12.07 7.13
N LEU A 406 -15.28 -12.03 7.76
CA LEU A 406 -14.00 -12.42 7.17
C LEU A 406 -13.39 -13.57 7.99
N PRO A 407 -13.81 -14.82 7.77
CA PRO A 407 -13.41 -15.95 8.61
C PRO A 407 -11.91 -16.28 8.52
N ASP A 408 -11.25 -15.85 7.46
CA ASP A 408 -9.82 -16.06 7.23
C ASP A 408 -8.93 -14.99 7.86
N ALA A 409 -9.48 -13.89 8.40
CA ALA A 409 -8.71 -12.81 8.99
C ALA A 409 -7.81 -13.32 10.13
N ASP A 410 -6.55 -12.84 10.13
CA ASP A 410 -5.59 -13.07 11.22
C ASP A 410 -5.71 -12.01 12.32
N GLY A 411 -6.25 -10.83 11.98
CA GLY A 411 -6.46 -9.72 12.89
C GLY A 411 -7.67 -9.90 13.82
N HIS A 412 -7.80 -9.00 14.79
CA HIS A 412 -8.86 -8.98 15.78
C HIS A 412 -9.76 -7.75 15.61
N ILE A 413 -11.00 -7.85 16.08
CA ILE A 413 -11.91 -6.72 16.11
C ILE A 413 -11.47 -5.77 17.24
N LEU A 414 -11.33 -4.49 16.95
CA LEU A 414 -11.04 -3.43 17.93
C LEU A 414 -12.35 -3.02 18.64
N GLU A 415 -12.86 -3.92 19.50
CA GLU A 415 -14.16 -3.78 20.18
C GLU A 415 -14.25 -2.50 21.01
N GLU A 416 -13.14 -2.07 21.60
CA GLU A 416 -13.08 -0.89 22.46
C GLU A 416 -13.35 0.41 21.70
N LEU A 417 -13.19 0.43 20.38
CA LEU A 417 -13.50 1.59 19.53
C LEU A 417 -14.99 1.67 19.16
N LEU A 418 -15.74 0.55 19.29
CA LEU A 418 -17.08 0.39 18.73
C LEU A 418 -18.19 0.65 19.77
N THR A 419 -19.35 1.20 19.29
CA THR A 419 -20.55 1.45 20.09
C THR A 419 -21.33 0.19 20.43
#